data_d2a8bd6e5424d90a99101b294d19c05f
#
_entry.id   d2a8bd6e5424d90a99101b294d19c05f
#
_cell.length_a   1.000
_cell.length_b   1.000
_cell.length_c   1.000
_cell.angle_alpha   90.00
_cell.angle_beta   90.00
_cell.angle_gamma   90.00
#
_symmetry.space_group_name_H-M   'P 1'
#
loop_
_entity.id
_entity.type
_entity.pdbx_description
1 polymer ?
#
loop_
_entity_poly.entity_id
_entity_poly.type
_entity_poly.pdbx_seq_one_letter_code
_entity_poly.pdbx_strand_id
1 'polypeptide(L)'
;PSVLWLLVPIQIVWVNTQGLFVLQHLIVGAFLLQQLVTFIHTRRNVQLFHRLLLAFILSTMASFINPYGLQGALFPLELLGKMSGELRAFFQSLAGETSGMSEFIERYGLIATTRNSTTITLFSTALVVMFSQLAASIYRRKMDIYHWSLIGGFAYLAWQMNRNSNLFALVYGYILCTNAANIIEFYRLSKLTVDGATVNSSRPPLG
;
A
#
# COMPACT_ATOMS: atom_id res chain seq x y z
N PRO A 1 15.85 -6.80 -11.76
CA PRO A 1 15.61 -5.59 -12.57
C PRO A 1 14.83 -5.84 -13.86
N SER A 2 14.91 -7.05 -14.46
CA SER A 2 14.11 -7.41 -15.66
C SER A 2 12.61 -7.53 -15.35
N VAL A 3 12.26 -7.88 -14.11
CA VAL A 3 10.87 -8.05 -13.66
C VAL A 3 10.06 -6.73 -13.70
N LEU A 4 10.70 -5.58 -13.57
CA LEU A 4 10.01 -4.28 -13.66
C LEU A 4 9.29 -4.06 -14.99
N TRP A 5 9.83 -4.60 -16.08
CA TRP A 5 9.24 -4.45 -17.41
C TRP A 5 7.95 -5.24 -17.60
N LEU A 6 7.70 -6.24 -16.73
CA LEU A 6 6.43 -6.99 -16.72
C LEU A 6 5.24 -6.12 -16.30
N LEU A 7 5.48 -5.00 -15.62
CA LEU A 7 4.42 -4.07 -15.25
C LEU A 7 3.68 -3.52 -16.46
N VAL A 8 4.36 -3.34 -17.60
CA VAL A 8 3.73 -2.81 -18.82
C VAL A 8 2.73 -3.79 -19.44
N PRO A 9 3.10 -5.04 -19.78
CA PRO A 9 2.12 -6.00 -20.32
C PRO A 9 1.05 -6.37 -19.30
N ILE A 10 1.35 -6.43 -18.00
CA ILE A 10 0.35 -6.62 -16.94
C ILE A 10 -0.67 -5.48 -16.97
N GLN A 11 -0.21 -4.23 -17.14
CA GLN A 11 -1.11 -3.07 -17.21
C GLN A 11 -2.04 -3.14 -18.43
N ILE A 12 -1.53 -3.57 -19.60
CA ILE A 12 -2.36 -3.75 -20.80
C ILE A 12 -3.47 -4.78 -20.55
N VAL A 13 -3.12 -5.92 -19.95
CA VAL A 13 -4.11 -6.94 -19.61
C VAL A 13 -5.10 -6.40 -18.58
N TRP A 14 -4.61 -5.73 -17.56
CA TRP A 14 -5.44 -5.28 -16.45
C TRP A 14 -6.44 -4.19 -16.86
N VAL A 15 -6.03 -3.19 -17.65
CA VAL A 15 -6.93 -2.13 -18.14
C VAL A 15 -8.07 -2.69 -19.00
N ASN A 16 -7.86 -3.83 -19.66
CA ASN A 16 -8.86 -4.49 -20.51
C ASN A 16 -9.75 -5.48 -19.76
N THR A 17 -9.41 -5.81 -18.51
CA THR A 17 -10.15 -6.81 -17.72
C THR A 17 -10.90 -6.22 -16.53
N GLN A 18 -10.37 -5.16 -15.90
CA GLN A 18 -10.93 -4.67 -14.66
C GLN A 18 -10.65 -3.18 -14.42
N GLY A 19 -11.65 -2.44 -13.89
CA GLY A 19 -11.55 -1.01 -13.59
C GLY A 19 -10.57 -0.63 -12.46
N LEU A 20 -10.06 -1.61 -11.70
CA LEU A 20 -9.10 -1.35 -10.61
C LEU A 20 -7.63 -1.32 -11.08
N PHE A 21 -7.36 -1.28 -12.38
CA PHE A 21 -6.00 -1.18 -12.93
C PHE A 21 -5.20 0.03 -12.40
N VAL A 22 -5.88 1.06 -11.90
CA VAL A 22 -5.25 2.23 -11.25
C VAL A 22 -4.43 1.87 -10.00
N LEU A 23 -4.71 0.72 -9.37
CA LEU A 23 -3.96 0.26 -8.20
C LEU A 23 -2.49 -0.01 -8.51
N GLN A 24 -2.16 -0.43 -9.73
CA GLN A 24 -0.76 -0.56 -10.14
C GLN A 24 -0.04 0.79 -10.05
N HIS A 25 -0.69 1.87 -10.51
CA HIS A 25 -0.12 3.23 -10.42
C HIS A 25 0.02 3.70 -8.98
N LEU A 26 -0.94 3.37 -8.11
CA LEU A 26 -0.84 3.68 -6.68
C LEU A 26 0.38 3.00 -6.04
N ILE A 27 0.56 1.71 -6.27
CA ILE A 27 1.65 0.92 -5.68
C ILE A 27 3.01 1.35 -6.24
N VAL A 28 3.13 1.44 -7.57
CA VAL A 28 4.40 1.83 -8.22
C VAL A 28 4.73 3.30 -7.94
N GLY A 29 3.71 4.17 -7.91
CA GLY A 29 3.84 5.58 -7.56
C GLY A 29 4.32 5.78 -6.12
N ALA A 30 3.79 5.02 -5.16
CA ALA A 30 4.27 5.06 -3.77
C ALA A 30 5.74 4.65 -3.66
N PHE A 31 6.16 3.61 -4.40
CA PHE A 31 7.55 3.18 -4.43
C PHE A 31 8.45 4.19 -5.15
N LEU A 32 7.97 4.79 -6.24
CA LEU A 32 8.67 5.86 -6.95
C LEU A 32 8.87 7.08 -6.05
N LEU A 33 7.85 7.46 -5.26
CA LEU A 33 7.94 8.54 -4.28
C LEU A 33 9.03 8.27 -3.23
N GLN A 34 9.09 7.05 -2.70
CA GLN A 34 10.16 6.63 -1.78
C GLN A 34 11.54 6.77 -2.44
N GLN A 35 11.69 6.33 -3.69
CA GLN A 35 12.96 6.43 -4.41
C GLN A 35 13.31 7.88 -4.75
N LEU A 36 12.34 8.72 -5.07
CA LEU A 36 12.53 10.15 -5.30
C LEU A 36 13.09 10.84 -4.05
N VAL A 37 12.48 10.61 -2.89
CA VAL A 37 12.96 11.17 -1.62
C VAL A 37 14.38 10.67 -1.31
N THR A 38 14.65 9.38 -1.51
CA THR A 38 15.99 8.82 -1.33
C THR A 38 17.00 9.44 -2.30
N PHE A 39 16.61 9.65 -3.56
CA PHE A 39 17.45 10.29 -4.57
C PHE A 39 17.80 11.74 -4.21
N ILE A 40 16.80 12.52 -3.76
CA ILE A 40 17.01 13.92 -3.37
C ILE A 40 18.00 14.03 -2.20
N HIS A 41 17.83 13.16 -1.17
CA HIS A 41 18.63 13.25 0.05
C HIS A 41 20.03 12.64 -0.08
N THR A 42 20.18 11.53 -0.79
CA THR A 42 21.43 10.75 -0.77
C THR A 42 22.12 10.63 -2.12
N ARG A 43 21.45 11.02 -3.22
CA ARG A 43 21.92 10.82 -4.61
C ARG A 43 22.26 9.35 -4.94
N ARG A 44 21.79 8.41 -4.12
CA ARG A 44 21.98 6.98 -4.33
C ARG A 44 20.84 6.39 -5.17
N ASN A 45 21.12 5.24 -5.80
CA ASN A 45 20.14 4.48 -6.57
C ASN A 45 19.53 5.22 -7.79
N VAL A 46 20.29 6.13 -8.40
CA VAL A 46 19.87 6.92 -9.56
C VAL A 46 19.31 6.04 -10.69
N GLN A 47 19.98 4.92 -10.98
CA GLN A 47 19.55 3.99 -12.03
C GLN A 47 18.21 3.31 -11.69
N LEU A 48 17.98 2.95 -10.43
CA LEU A 48 16.71 2.35 -10.01
C LEU A 48 15.56 3.37 -10.15
N PHE A 49 15.80 4.60 -9.72
CA PHE A 49 14.83 5.69 -9.85
C PHE A 49 14.43 5.91 -11.33
N HIS A 50 15.39 6.03 -12.26
CA HIS A 50 15.07 6.22 -13.68
C HIS A 50 14.33 5.03 -14.30
N ARG A 51 14.72 3.79 -13.95
CA ARG A 51 14.03 2.59 -14.43
C ARG A 51 12.59 2.51 -13.91
N LEU A 52 12.36 2.86 -12.65
CA LEU A 52 11.01 2.92 -12.07
C LEU A 52 10.17 4.01 -12.71
N LEU A 53 10.76 5.20 -12.90
CA LEU A 53 10.08 6.31 -13.57
C LEU A 53 9.68 5.94 -15.00
N LEU A 54 10.60 5.33 -15.75
CA LEU A 54 10.30 4.88 -17.11
C LEU A 54 9.23 3.77 -17.11
N ALA A 55 9.30 2.80 -16.21
CA ALA A 55 8.29 1.76 -16.09
C ALA A 55 6.92 2.35 -15.71
N PHE A 56 6.88 3.34 -14.83
CA PHE A 56 5.66 4.07 -14.45
C PHE A 56 5.06 4.80 -15.66
N ILE A 57 5.87 5.56 -16.40
CA ILE A 57 5.43 6.28 -17.61
C ILE A 57 4.90 5.31 -18.66
N LEU A 58 5.64 4.24 -18.95
CA LEU A 58 5.21 3.23 -19.94
C LEU A 58 3.94 2.50 -19.51
N SER A 59 3.78 2.20 -18.21
CA SER A 59 2.53 1.63 -17.68
C SER A 59 1.37 2.59 -17.81
N THR A 60 1.60 3.89 -17.58
CA THR A 60 0.57 4.93 -17.77
C THR A 60 0.17 5.00 -19.25
N MET A 61 1.14 4.99 -20.16
CA MET A 61 0.84 4.94 -21.60
C MET A 61 0.11 3.65 -22.01
N ALA A 62 0.48 2.52 -21.42
CA ALA A 62 -0.18 1.25 -21.64
C ALA A 62 -1.67 1.25 -21.24
N SER A 63 -2.06 2.10 -20.28
CA SER A 63 -3.46 2.26 -19.88
C SER A 63 -4.36 2.80 -21.01
N PHE A 64 -3.79 3.42 -22.04
CA PHE A 64 -4.55 3.88 -23.21
C PHE A 64 -4.76 2.77 -24.25
N ILE A 65 -4.10 1.61 -24.09
CA ILE A 65 -4.25 0.44 -24.98
C ILE A 65 -5.48 -0.36 -24.52
N ASN A 66 -6.64 0.23 -24.72
CA ASN A 66 -7.94 -0.37 -24.45
C ASN A 66 -8.94 0.06 -25.55
N PRO A 67 -10.06 -0.66 -25.76
CA PRO A 67 -11.02 -0.35 -26.84
C PRO A 67 -11.65 1.06 -26.75
N TYR A 68 -11.65 1.66 -25.56
CA TYR A 68 -12.27 2.97 -25.31
C TYR A 68 -11.23 4.10 -25.26
N GLY A 69 -9.93 3.81 -25.46
CA GLY A 69 -8.84 4.78 -25.48
C GLY A 69 -8.78 5.63 -24.20
N LEU A 70 -8.90 6.95 -24.37
CA LEU A 70 -8.84 7.89 -23.25
C LEU A 70 -9.99 7.69 -22.23
N GLN A 71 -11.20 7.43 -22.69
CA GLN A 71 -12.34 7.19 -21.79
C GLN A 71 -12.11 5.97 -20.92
N GLY A 72 -11.61 4.88 -21.49
CA GLY A 72 -11.26 3.69 -20.72
C GLY A 72 -10.15 3.93 -19.71
N ALA A 73 -9.12 4.70 -20.08
CA ALA A 73 -8.04 5.05 -19.17
C ALA A 73 -8.50 5.96 -18.01
N LEU A 74 -9.48 6.84 -18.24
CA LEU A 74 -10.04 7.73 -17.22
C LEU A 74 -11.22 7.12 -16.45
N PHE A 75 -11.71 5.96 -16.85
CA PHE A 75 -12.85 5.30 -16.23
C PHE A 75 -12.80 5.22 -14.69
N PRO A 76 -11.67 4.89 -14.03
CA PRO A 76 -11.60 4.88 -12.57
C PRO A 76 -11.86 6.25 -11.93
N LEU A 77 -11.43 7.34 -12.57
CA LEU A 77 -11.67 8.71 -12.10
C LEU A 77 -13.14 9.12 -12.29
N GLU A 78 -13.73 8.76 -13.42
CA GLU A 78 -15.17 8.96 -13.66
C GLU A 78 -16.00 8.19 -12.65
N LEU A 79 -15.62 6.94 -12.36
CA LEU A 79 -16.30 6.11 -11.38
C LEU A 79 -16.21 6.73 -9.98
N LEU A 80 -15.05 7.19 -9.57
CA LEU A 80 -14.87 7.93 -8.31
C LEU A 80 -15.76 9.18 -8.26
N GLY A 81 -15.82 9.95 -9.34
CA GLY A 81 -16.67 11.13 -9.43
C GLY A 81 -18.16 10.81 -9.32
N LYS A 82 -18.62 9.76 -10.01
CA LYS A 82 -20.02 9.29 -9.95
C LYS A 82 -20.38 8.75 -8.57
N MET A 83 -19.44 8.08 -7.91
CA MET A 83 -19.67 7.49 -6.58
C MET A 83 -19.51 8.49 -5.41
N SER A 84 -18.92 9.66 -5.64
CA SER A 84 -18.86 10.77 -4.67
C SER A 84 -19.90 11.87 -4.90
N GLY A 85 -20.60 11.87 -6.06
CA GLY A 85 -21.57 12.88 -6.46
C GLY A 85 -23.04 12.53 -6.17
N GLU A 86 -23.96 13.24 -6.82
CA GLU A 86 -25.42 13.08 -6.66
C GLU A 86 -25.93 11.66 -6.99
N LEU A 87 -25.25 10.95 -7.87
CA LEU A 87 -25.62 9.57 -8.25
C LEU A 87 -25.18 8.52 -7.21
N ARG A 88 -24.48 8.93 -6.15
CA ARG A 88 -24.00 8.02 -5.10
C ARG A 88 -25.13 7.17 -4.51
N ALA A 89 -26.22 7.80 -4.10
CA ALA A 89 -27.38 7.11 -3.52
C ALA A 89 -27.99 6.05 -4.47
N PHE A 90 -28.01 6.34 -5.78
CA PHE A 90 -28.49 5.41 -6.79
C PHE A 90 -27.59 4.18 -6.91
N PHE A 91 -26.27 4.36 -7.04
CA PHE A 91 -25.35 3.22 -7.14
C PHE A 91 -25.32 2.38 -5.87
N GLN A 92 -25.47 3.00 -4.71
CA GLN A 92 -25.51 2.32 -3.41
C GLN A 92 -26.78 1.52 -3.18
N SER A 93 -27.91 1.96 -3.76
CA SER A 93 -29.16 1.18 -3.74
C SER A 93 -29.09 -0.07 -4.60
N LEU A 94 -28.27 -0.06 -5.66
CA LEU A 94 -28.11 -1.19 -6.58
C LEU A 94 -27.14 -2.26 -6.04
N ALA A 95 -26.13 -1.87 -5.28
CA ALA A 95 -25.14 -2.81 -4.77
C ALA A 95 -24.64 -2.35 -3.39
N GLY A 96 -25.03 -3.03 -2.33
CA GLY A 96 -24.59 -2.75 -0.96
C GLY A 96 -23.08 -2.80 -0.76
N GLU A 97 -22.36 -3.48 -1.64
CA GLU A 97 -20.90 -3.55 -1.65
C GLU A 97 -20.23 -2.21 -2.02
N THR A 98 -20.95 -1.31 -2.67
CA THR A 98 -20.47 0.02 -3.07
C THR A 98 -20.66 1.07 -1.97
N SER A 99 -21.37 0.72 -0.90
CA SER A 99 -21.56 1.59 0.27
C SER A 99 -20.22 1.82 0.96
N GLY A 100 -19.91 3.09 1.25
CA GLY A 100 -18.74 3.47 2.03
C GLY A 100 -18.96 3.25 3.53
N MET A 101 -17.86 3.22 4.28
CA MET A 101 -17.93 3.06 5.74
C MET A 101 -18.69 4.22 6.41
N SER A 102 -18.51 5.46 5.92
CA SER A 102 -19.24 6.63 6.43
C SER A 102 -20.75 6.47 6.34
N GLU A 103 -21.24 5.94 5.20
CA GLU A 103 -22.67 5.74 4.97
C GLU A 103 -23.23 4.58 5.81
N PHE A 104 -22.42 3.56 6.02
CA PHE A 104 -22.79 2.48 6.92
C PHE A 104 -22.97 3.01 8.35
N ILE A 105 -22.10 3.93 8.78
CA ILE A 105 -22.22 4.61 10.07
C ILE A 105 -23.47 5.51 10.13
N GLU A 106 -23.76 6.27 9.08
CA GLU A 106 -24.95 7.12 9.01
C GLU A 106 -26.26 6.29 9.05
N ARG A 107 -26.30 5.18 8.31
CA ARG A 107 -27.49 4.35 8.19
C ARG A 107 -27.79 3.52 9.44
N TYR A 108 -26.78 2.96 10.08
CA TYR A 108 -26.94 2.00 11.18
C TYR A 108 -26.48 2.54 12.53
N GLY A 109 -25.85 3.72 12.56
CA GLY A 109 -25.24 4.31 13.74
C GLY A 109 -23.88 3.68 14.11
N LEU A 110 -23.09 4.42 14.88
CA LEU A 110 -21.74 4.01 15.27
C LEU A 110 -21.74 2.70 16.08
N ILE A 111 -22.71 2.53 16.99
CA ILE A 111 -22.79 1.35 17.88
C ILE A 111 -23.11 0.07 17.08
N ALA A 112 -24.04 0.13 16.12
CA ALA A 112 -24.35 -1.01 15.26
C ALA A 112 -23.18 -1.34 14.32
N THR A 113 -22.48 -0.31 13.83
CA THR A 113 -21.29 -0.46 13.00
C THR A 113 -20.14 -1.12 13.77
N THR A 114 -19.95 -0.77 15.04
CA THR A 114 -18.90 -1.41 15.88
C THR A 114 -19.23 -2.85 16.25
N ARG A 115 -20.50 -3.26 16.18
CA ARG A 115 -20.89 -4.68 16.35
C ARG A 115 -20.69 -5.52 15.09
N ASN A 116 -20.50 -4.91 13.94
CA ASN A 116 -20.20 -5.65 12.71
C ASN A 116 -18.77 -6.18 12.77
N SER A 117 -18.62 -7.51 12.69
CA SER A 117 -17.33 -8.19 12.76
C SER A 117 -16.34 -7.70 11.70
N THR A 118 -16.83 -7.42 10.49
CA THR A 118 -16.00 -6.89 9.39
C THR A 118 -15.44 -5.51 9.74
N THR A 119 -16.25 -4.61 10.28
CA THR A 119 -15.84 -3.26 10.67
C THR A 119 -14.81 -3.31 11.80
N ILE A 120 -15.06 -4.13 12.84
CA ILE A 120 -14.11 -4.30 13.94
C ILE A 120 -12.79 -4.85 13.44
N THR A 121 -12.83 -5.84 12.57
CA THR A 121 -11.62 -6.44 11.98
C THR A 121 -10.83 -5.42 11.17
N LEU A 122 -11.49 -4.60 10.34
CA LEU A 122 -10.85 -3.55 9.57
C LEU A 122 -10.17 -2.51 10.46
N PHE A 123 -10.87 -1.99 11.44
CA PHE A 123 -10.32 -0.97 12.36
C PHE A 123 -9.18 -1.53 13.21
N SER A 124 -9.35 -2.73 13.79
CA SER A 124 -8.32 -3.36 14.61
C SER A 124 -7.08 -3.68 13.77
N THR A 125 -7.26 -4.20 12.57
CA THR A 125 -6.15 -4.47 11.64
C THR A 125 -5.45 -3.18 11.24
N ALA A 126 -6.19 -2.11 10.96
CA ALA A 126 -5.62 -0.80 10.65
C ALA A 126 -4.76 -0.28 11.79
N LEU A 127 -5.26 -0.33 13.03
CA LEU A 127 -4.51 0.10 14.21
C LEU A 127 -3.25 -0.73 14.41
N VAL A 128 -3.35 -2.07 14.33
CA VAL A 128 -2.19 -2.96 14.47
C VAL A 128 -1.12 -2.67 13.42
N VAL A 129 -1.52 -2.45 12.15
CA VAL A 129 -0.57 -2.11 11.08
C VAL A 129 0.06 -0.75 11.30
N MET A 130 -0.71 0.26 11.67
CA MET A 130 -0.19 1.60 11.97
C MET A 130 0.81 1.57 13.12
N PHE A 131 0.49 0.87 14.23
CA PHE A 131 1.42 0.72 15.35
C PHE A 131 2.66 -0.08 14.98
N SER A 132 2.53 -1.16 14.20
CA SER A 132 3.67 -1.94 13.73
C SER A 132 4.59 -1.11 12.83
N GLN A 133 4.01 -0.29 11.94
CA GLN A 133 4.76 0.59 11.05
C GLN A 133 5.44 1.74 11.81
N LEU A 134 4.75 2.29 12.82
CA LEU A 134 5.33 3.30 13.70
C LEU A 134 6.51 2.72 14.48
N ALA A 135 6.35 1.55 15.10
CA ALA A 135 7.41 0.86 15.81
C ALA A 135 8.60 0.57 14.88
N ALA A 136 8.35 0.04 13.68
CA ALA A 136 9.39 -0.21 12.69
C ALA A 136 10.12 1.09 12.26
N SER A 137 9.40 2.21 12.11
CA SER A 137 9.97 3.50 11.74
C SER A 137 10.85 4.08 12.85
N ILE A 138 10.39 4.03 14.10
CA ILE A 138 11.16 4.48 15.29
C ILE A 138 12.42 3.62 15.43
N TYR A 139 12.28 2.33 15.32
CA TYR A 139 13.33 1.37 15.49
C TYR A 139 14.44 1.51 14.44
N ARG A 140 14.05 1.66 13.18
CA ARG A 140 14.97 1.86 12.04
C ARG A 140 15.50 3.28 11.96
N ARG A 141 14.99 4.21 12.76
CA ARG A 141 15.25 5.66 12.68
C ARG A 141 15.09 6.20 11.25
N LYS A 142 14.16 5.61 10.49
CA LYS A 142 13.91 5.97 9.09
C LYS A 142 12.43 5.86 8.79
N MET A 143 11.88 6.91 8.20
CA MET A 143 10.51 6.91 7.70
C MET A 143 10.44 6.12 6.39
N ASP A 144 9.55 5.14 6.35
CA ASP A 144 9.28 4.35 5.15
C ASP A 144 8.05 4.91 4.45
N ILE A 145 8.29 5.88 3.55
CA ILE A 145 7.24 6.61 2.83
C ILE A 145 6.40 5.66 1.98
N TYR A 146 7.00 4.61 1.43
CA TYR A 146 6.29 3.61 0.64
C TYR A 146 5.19 2.93 1.44
N HIS A 147 5.51 2.35 2.60
CA HIS A 147 4.51 1.69 3.45
C HIS A 147 3.47 2.68 3.97
N TRP A 148 3.85 3.89 4.39
CA TRP A 148 2.89 4.90 4.82
C TRP A 148 1.94 5.34 3.70
N SER A 149 2.44 5.47 2.46
CA SER A 149 1.61 5.78 1.30
C SER A 149 0.62 4.65 0.98
N LEU A 150 1.05 3.39 1.10
CA LEU A 150 0.16 2.23 0.93
C LEU A 150 -0.89 2.18 2.04
N ILE A 151 -0.51 2.38 3.30
CA ILE A 151 -1.46 2.42 4.42
C ILE A 151 -2.54 3.47 4.16
N GLY A 152 -2.15 4.70 3.86
CA GLY A 152 -3.09 5.80 3.61
C GLY A 152 -3.96 5.56 2.37
N GLY A 153 -3.37 5.16 1.25
CA GLY A 153 -4.08 4.93 0.00
C GLY A 153 -5.12 3.81 0.09
N PHE A 154 -4.74 2.66 0.65
CA PHE A 154 -5.65 1.52 0.76
C PHE A 154 -6.68 1.69 1.89
N ALA A 155 -6.34 2.41 2.99
CA ALA A 155 -7.31 2.81 3.99
C ALA A 155 -8.38 3.73 3.39
N TYR A 156 -7.97 4.71 2.57
CA TYR A 156 -8.90 5.60 1.88
C TYR A 156 -9.83 4.83 0.93
N LEU A 157 -9.28 3.90 0.13
CA LEU A 157 -10.09 3.08 -0.77
C LEU A 157 -11.09 2.18 -0.03
N ALA A 158 -10.68 1.58 1.09
CA ALA A 158 -11.57 0.78 1.93
C ALA A 158 -12.65 1.63 2.63
N TRP A 159 -12.30 2.87 3.00
CA TRP A 159 -13.26 3.82 3.55
C TRP A 159 -14.35 4.21 2.53
N GLN A 160 -13.95 4.43 1.27
CA GLN A 160 -14.87 4.82 0.20
C GLN A 160 -15.81 3.69 -0.24
N MET A 161 -15.34 2.44 -0.22
CA MET A 161 -16.13 1.28 -0.68
C MET A 161 -15.79 0.04 0.13
N ASN A 162 -16.81 -0.60 0.68
CA ASN A 162 -16.65 -1.81 1.48
C ASN A 162 -16.00 -2.97 0.69
N ARG A 163 -16.28 -3.11 -0.60
CA ARG A 163 -15.66 -4.14 -1.45
C ARG A 163 -14.12 -4.04 -1.54
N ASN A 164 -13.54 -2.87 -1.26
CA ASN A 164 -12.10 -2.67 -1.25
C ASN A 164 -11.43 -3.16 0.04
N SER A 165 -12.22 -3.65 1.01
CA SER A 165 -11.72 -4.19 2.27
C SER A 165 -10.79 -5.39 2.07
N ASN A 166 -11.03 -6.20 1.02
CA ASN A 166 -10.18 -7.33 0.68
C ASN A 166 -8.78 -6.87 0.22
N LEU A 167 -8.72 -5.79 -0.58
CA LEU A 167 -7.45 -5.21 -1.03
C LEU A 167 -6.68 -4.60 0.15
N PHE A 168 -7.39 -3.91 1.02
CA PHE A 168 -6.87 -3.39 2.27
C PHE A 168 -6.25 -4.51 3.13
N ALA A 169 -6.96 -5.63 3.31
CA ALA A 169 -6.48 -6.76 4.09
C ALA A 169 -5.20 -7.37 3.50
N LEU A 170 -5.12 -7.53 2.18
CA LEU A 170 -3.94 -8.05 1.49
C LEU A 170 -2.71 -7.15 1.69
N VAL A 171 -2.87 -5.84 1.46
CA VAL A 171 -1.77 -4.89 1.60
C VAL A 171 -1.32 -4.75 3.04
N TYR A 172 -2.26 -4.75 3.97
CA TYR A 172 -1.93 -4.66 5.39
C TYR A 172 -1.27 -5.93 5.90
N GLY A 173 -1.69 -7.11 5.44
CA GLY A 173 -1.01 -8.37 5.70
C GLY A 173 0.44 -8.36 5.22
N TYR A 174 0.68 -7.87 3.99
CA TYR A 174 2.02 -7.68 3.45
C TYR A 174 2.89 -6.77 4.33
N ILE A 175 2.36 -5.62 4.75
CA ILE A 175 3.10 -4.66 5.60
C ILE A 175 3.40 -5.27 6.96
N LEU A 176 2.44 -5.96 7.59
CA LEU A 176 2.65 -6.66 8.86
C LEU A 176 3.75 -7.70 8.77
N CYS A 177 3.71 -8.56 7.75
CA CYS A 177 4.74 -9.58 7.53
C CYS A 177 6.13 -8.95 7.32
N THR A 178 6.19 -7.87 6.54
CA THR A 178 7.45 -7.16 6.29
C THR A 178 8.00 -6.51 7.56
N ASN A 179 7.15 -5.88 8.36
CA ASN A 179 7.55 -5.27 9.63
C ASN A 179 7.99 -6.34 10.64
N ALA A 180 7.27 -7.44 10.74
CA ALA A 180 7.65 -8.56 11.62
C ALA A 180 9.01 -9.15 11.21
N ALA A 181 9.22 -9.41 9.93
CA ALA A 181 10.49 -9.91 9.41
C ALA A 181 11.67 -8.96 9.74
N ASN A 182 11.48 -7.66 9.54
CA ASN A 182 12.48 -6.64 9.84
C ASN A 182 12.81 -6.59 11.35
N ILE A 183 11.81 -6.70 12.23
CA ILE A 183 12.00 -6.68 13.68
C ILE A 183 12.75 -7.95 14.12
N ILE A 184 12.37 -9.12 13.61
CA ILE A 184 13.02 -10.39 13.93
C ILE A 184 14.48 -10.39 13.48
N GLU A 185 14.76 -9.93 12.25
CA GLU A 185 16.12 -9.86 11.72
C GLU A 185 17.01 -8.95 12.57
N PHE A 186 16.50 -7.79 12.95
CA PHE A 186 17.24 -6.89 13.81
C PHE A 186 17.52 -7.51 15.19
N TYR A 187 16.52 -8.16 15.81
CA TYR A 187 16.71 -8.81 17.10
C TYR A 187 17.78 -9.90 17.02
N ARG A 188 17.78 -10.65 15.93
CA ARG A 188 18.81 -11.65 15.65
C ARG A 188 20.20 -11.03 15.51
N LEU A 189 20.33 -9.94 14.77
CA LEU A 189 21.60 -9.24 14.59
C LEU A 189 22.11 -8.61 15.90
N SER A 190 21.23 -7.99 16.70
CA SER A 190 21.60 -7.42 17.99
C SER A 190 22.11 -8.49 18.97
N LYS A 191 21.49 -9.67 18.97
CA LYS A 191 21.93 -10.80 19.80
C LYS A 191 23.33 -11.29 19.40
N LEU A 192 23.58 -11.45 18.10
CA LEU A 192 24.89 -11.87 17.59
C LEU A 192 25.98 -10.86 17.94
N THR A 193 25.67 -9.56 17.97
CA THR A 193 26.63 -8.52 18.34
C THR A 193 26.96 -8.57 19.84
N VAL A 194 25.98 -8.83 20.68
CA VAL A 194 26.18 -8.99 22.13
C VAL A 194 26.99 -10.24 22.42
N ASP A 195 26.62 -11.38 21.82
CA ASP A 195 27.34 -12.65 22.02
C ASP A 195 28.78 -12.58 21.49
N GLY A 196 29.01 -11.90 20.37
CA GLY A 196 30.35 -11.65 19.81
C GLY A 196 31.20 -10.74 20.69
N ALA A 197 30.61 -9.76 21.34
CA ALA A 197 31.30 -8.88 22.29
C ALA A 197 31.65 -9.63 23.58
N THR A 198 30.80 -10.49 24.07
CA THR A 198 31.07 -11.31 25.26
C THR A 198 32.17 -12.34 25.01
N VAL A 199 32.23 -12.94 23.82
CA VAL A 199 33.30 -13.88 23.44
C VAL A 199 34.65 -13.18 23.31
N ASN A 200 34.67 -11.94 22.83
CA ASN A 200 35.92 -11.18 22.72
C ASN A 200 36.43 -10.66 24.09
N SER A 201 35.53 -10.40 25.04
CA SER A 201 35.89 -9.98 26.39
C SER A 201 36.41 -11.12 27.28
N SER A 202 36.12 -12.36 26.90
CA SER A 202 36.58 -13.55 27.64
C SER A 202 37.94 -14.13 27.19
N ARG A 203 38.61 -13.52 26.21
CA ARG A 203 39.99 -13.88 25.86
C ARG A 203 40.92 -13.23 26.86
N PRO A 204 41.66 -14.00 27.67
CA PRO A 204 42.70 -13.42 28.55
C PRO A 204 43.77 -12.74 27.69
N PRO A 205 44.37 -11.66 28.15
CA PRO A 205 45.50 -11.05 27.47
C PRO A 205 46.61 -12.09 27.34
N LEU A 206 47.02 -12.38 26.13
CA LEU A 206 48.19 -13.17 25.84
C LEU A 206 49.39 -12.42 26.40
N GLY A 207 49.94 -12.94 27.52
CA GLY A 207 51.18 -12.48 28.10
C GLY A 207 52.41 -12.81 27.21
#